data_fd02653545821db97706b0194c8f6202
#
_entry.id   fd02653545821db97706b0194c8f6202
#
_cell.length_a   1.000
_cell.length_b   1.000
_cell.length_c   1.000
_cell.angle_alpha   90.00
_cell.angle_beta   90.00
_cell.angle_gamma   90.00
#
_symmetry.space_group_name_H-M   'P 1'
#
loop_
_entity.id
_entity.type
_entity.pdbx_description
1 polymer ?
#
loop_
_entity_poly.entity_id
_entity_poly.type
_entity_poly.pdbx_seq_one_letter_code
_entity_poly.pdbx_strand_id
1 'polypeptide(L)'
;MIRVMIADDHQLFAEGLSQALNILPDTRVVGVVESGPALEEALLNQPAEVSIVDIEMPGGDGIDTISELGRRTNAIVVSMYASDEQKERAQKAGAKGFFSKGVPLVTLAAAVRAVADGQDLIALDDTERDELLETYGQARLDPGAASLTEREKEILQLLAVGVSATDELAERLYISQKTVKNHLASIFQKLAVSDRTQAAIEAIRLGIARPS
;
A
#
# COMPACT_ATOMS: atom_id res chain seq x y z
N MET A 1 3.89 3.46 12.82
CA MET A 1 2.54 3.16 12.23
C MET A 1 2.01 4.46 11.68
N ILE A 2 1.78 4.53 10.37
CA ILE A 2 1.34 5.74 9.66
C ILE A 2 -0.16 5.93 9.90
N ARG A 3 -0.55 7.07 10.47
CA ARG A 3 -1.97 7.42 10.66
C ARG A 3 -2.50 8.07 9.39
N VAL A 4 -3.58 7.51 8.87
CA VAL A 4 -4.21 7.94 7.62
C VAL A 4 -5.63 8.44 7.90
N MET A 5 -5.98 9.61 7.39
CA MET A 5 -7.35 10.13 7.33
C MET A 5 -7.87 9.99 5.91
N ILE A 6 -9.12 9.60 5.72
CA ILE A 6 -9.76 9.50 4.41
C ILE A 6 -10.90 10.50 4.36
N ALA A 7 -10.93 11.33 3.32
CA ALA A 7 -12.03 12.25 3.01
C ALA A 7 -12.59 11.89 1.63
N ASP A 8 -13.78 11.31 1.59
CA ASP A 8 -14.45 10.86 0.37
C ASP A 8 -15.93 10.63 0.65
N ASP A 9 -16.81 11.20 -0.13
CA ASP A 9 -18.26 11.06 0.02
C ASP A 9 -18.81 9.76 -0.62
N HIS A 10 -17.98 9.04 -1.34
CA HIS A 10 -18.32 7.72 -1.87
C HIS A 10 -18.06 6.64 -0.80
N GLN A 11 -19.04 6.45 0.09
CA GLN A 11 -18.93 5.59 1.27
C GLN A 11 -18.33 4.21 0.97
N LEU A 12 -18.78 3.54 -0.11
CA LEU A 12 -18.29 2.21 -0.47
C LEU A 12 -16.79 2.20 -0.80
N PHE A 13 -16.29 3.24 -1.48
CA PHE A 13 -14.87 3.39 -1.79
C PHE A 13 -14.07 3.68 -0.51
N ALA A 14 -14.53 4.62 0.30
CA ALA A 14 -13.87 5.02 1.55
C ALA A 14 -13.78 3.85 2.55
N GLU A 15 -14.85 3.09 2.74
CA GLU A 15 -14.87 1.90 3.60
C GLU A 15 -13.95 0.79 3.07
N GLY A 16 -14.00 0.51 1.76
CA GLY A 16 -13.12 -0.47 1.12
C GLY A 16 -11.64 -0.10 1.26
N LEU A 17 -11.30 1.17 1.01
CA LEU A 17 -9.94 1.68 1.18
C LEU A 17 -9.49 1.64 2.64
N SER A 18 -10.37 2.00 3.57
CA SER A 18 -10.10 1.96 5.01
C SER A 18 -9.81 0.53 5.49
N GLN A 19 -10.63 -0.44 5.10
CA GLN A 19 -10.41 -1.85 5.43
C GLN A 19 -9.07 -2.34 4.87
N ALA A 20 -8.81 -2.03 3.63
CA ALA A 20 -7.61 -2.47 2.94
C ALA A 20 -6.31 -1.87 3.51
N LEU A 21 -6.31 -0.58 3.88
CA LEU A 21 -5.17 0.05 4.55
C LEU A 21 -4.98 -0.48 5.98
N ASN A 22 -6.07 -0.80 6.70
CA ASN A 22 -5.98 -1.34 8.06
C ASN A 22 -5.48 -2.81 8.13
N ILE A 23 -5.50 -3.54 7.01
CA ILE A 23 -4.87 -4.88 6.93
C ILE A 23 -3.34 -4.76 6.92
N LEU A 24 -2.79 -3.65 6.45
CA LEU A 24 -1.35 -3.46 6.36
C LEU A 24 -0.75 -3.20 7.76
N PRO A 25 0.42 -3.80 8.08
CA PRO A 25 0.98 -3.76 9.44
C PRO A 25 1.49 -2.38 9.86
N ASP A 26 1.72 -1.51 8.91
CA ASP A 26 2.38 -0.21 9.11
C ASP A 26 1.46 1.00 8.91
N THR A 27 0.21 0.80 8.54
CA THR A 27 -0.79 1.85 8.37
C THR A 27 -1.98 1.67 9.31
N ARG A 28 -2.62 2.78 9.66
CA ARG A 28 -3.86 2.79 10.44
C ARG A 28 -4.74 3.94 9.96
N VAL A 29 -5.93 3.62 9.47
CA VAL A 29 -6.95 4.63 9.20
C VAL A 29 -7.53 5.08 10.54
N VAL A 30 -7.38 6.36 10.83
CA VAL A 30 -7.82 6.99 12.08
C VAL A 30 -9.18 7.65 11.96
N GLY A 31 -9.64 7.92 10.74
CA GLY A 31 -10.98 8.43 10.49
C GLY A 31 -11.34 8.39 9.02
N VAL A 32 -12.63 8.37 8.75
CA VAL A 32 -13.25 8.52 7.42
C VAL A 32 -14.28 9.63 7.55
N VAL A 33 -14.23 10.61 6.66
CA VAL A 33 -15.12 11.77 6.62
C VAL A 33 -15.61 12.02 5.20
N GLU A 34 -16.71 12.74 5.03
CA GLU A 34 -17.39 12.88 3.74
C GLU A 34 -17.30 14.31 3.15
N SER A 35 -16.52 15.21 3.78
CA SER A 35 -16.40 16.59 3.31
C SER A 35 -15.13 17.27 3.79
N GLY A 36 -14.75 18.38 3.12
CA GLY A 36 -13.60 19.20 3.49
C GLY A 36 -13.69 19.76 4.91
N PRO A 37 -14.79 20.43 5.31
CA PRO A 37 -14.94 20.91 6.68
C PRO A 37 -14.86 19.82 7.75
N ALA A 38 -15.41 18.63 7.46
CA ALA A 38 -15.30 17.49 8.36
C ALA A 38 -13.85 16.96 8.46
N LEU A 39 -13.08 17.03 7.37
CA LEU A 39 -11.66 16.70 7.37
C LEU A 39 -10.85 17.65 8.27
N GLU A 40 -11.10 18.94 8.16
CA GLU A 40 -10.43 19.93 9.00
C GLU A 40 -10.70 19.70 10.49
N GLU A 41 -11.98 19.52 10.86
CA GLU A 41 -12.38 19.26 12.24
C GLU A 41 -11.79 17.92 12.74
N ALA A 42 -11.82 16.88 11.93
CA ALA A 42 -11.27 15.57 12.28
C ALA A 42 -9.77 15.64 12.56
N LEU A 43 -9.00 16.37 11.74
CA LEU A 43 -7.55 16.51 11.92
C LEU A 43 -7.18 17.34 13.16
N LEU A 44 -8.04 18.24 13.63
CA LEU A 44 -7.83 18.95 14.89
C LEU A 44 -7.97 18.00 16.09
N ASN A 45 -8.93 17.08 16.03
CA ASN A 45 -9.22 16.15 17.10
C ASN A 45 -8.31 14.90 17.03
N GLN A 46 -7.96 14.48 15.84
CA GLN A 46 -7.18 13.26 15.58
C GLN A 46 -6.18 13.48 14.45
N PRO A 47 -4.96 13.97 14.76
CA PRO A 47 -3.93 14.23 13.74
C PRO A 47 -3.56 12.99 12.94
N ALA A 48 -3.39 13.13 11.62
CA ALA A 48 -2.93 12.12 10.70
C ALA A 48 -1.70 12.60 9.93
N GLU A 49 -0.75 11.69 9.68
CA GLU A 49 0.44 11.98 8.88
C GLU A 49 0.10 12.17 7.41
N VAL A 50 -0.88 11.38 6.93
CA VAL A 50 -1.32 11.42 5.52
C VAL A 50 -2.83 11.51 5.48
N SER A 51 -3.35 12.37 4.59
CA SER A 51 -4.77 12.42 4.26
C SER A 51 -4.98 12.03 2.80
N ILE A 52 -5.89 11.09 2.54
CA ILE A 52 -6.35 10.76 1.19
C ILE A 52 -7.63 11.54 0.97
N VAL A 53 -7.66 12.39 -0.06
CA VAL A 53 -8.72 13.38 -0.26
C VAL A 53 -9.30 13.23 -1.66
N ASP A 54 -10.62 13.03 -1.74
CA ASP A 54 -11.35 13.15 -3.00
C ASP A 54 -11.47 14.63 -3.42
N ILE A 55 -11.52 14.88 -4.71
CA ILE A 55 -11.75 16.23 -5.25
C ILE A 55 -13.21 16.62 -5.11
N GLU A 56 -14.11 15.72 -5.48
CA GLU A 56 -15.55 15.98 -5.56
C GLU A 56 -16.24 15.57 -4.25
N MET A 57 -16.38 16.50 -3.33
CA MET A 57 -17.06 16.26 -2.04
C MET A 57 -18.14 17.32 -1.75
N PRO A 58 -19.18 16.99 -0.98
CA PRO A 58 -20.12 17.98 -0.48
C PRO A 58 -19.42 19.07 0.34
N GLY A 59 -19.82 20.31 0.11
CA GLY A 59 -19.32 21.46 0.88
C GLY A 59 -18.08 22.13 0.29
N GLY A 60 -17.55 21.67 -0.85
CA GLY A 60 -16.45 22.33 -1.54
C GLY A 60 -15.55 21.40 -2.33
N ASP A 61 -14.57 21.98 -3.00
CA ASP A 61 -13.54 21.25 -3.75
C ASP A 61 -12.45 20.72 -2.78
N GLY A 62 -12.14 19.44 -2.87
CA GLY A 62 -11.11 18.81 -2.03
C GLY A 62 -9.72 19.44 -2.20
N ILE A 63 -9.42 19.99 -3.38
CA ILE A 63 -8.16 20.69 -3.64
C ILE A 63 -8.10 22.00 -2.84
N ASP A 64 -9.21 22.73 -2.76
CA ASP A 64 -9.27 23.97 -1.95
C ASP A 64 -9.09 23.64 -0.47
N THR A 65 -9.72 22.56 0.01
CA THR A 65 -9.51 22.03 1.37
C THR A 65 -8.03 21.74 1.65
N ILE A 66 -7.29 21.14 0.71
CA ILE A 66 -5.85 20.86 0.89
C ILE A 66 -5.06 22.15 1.07
N SER A 67 -5.39 23.20 0.32
CA SER A 67 -4.76 24.52 0.46
C SER A 67 -4.98 25.11 1.86
N GLU A 68 -6.20 24.96 2.43
CA GLU A 68 -6.57 25.45 3.77
C GLU A 68 -5.92 24.63 4.89
N LEU A 69 -5.76 23.32 4.69
CA LEU A 69 -5.06 22.43 5.62
C LEU A 69 -3.56 22.77 5.74
N GLY A 70 -2.94 23.21 4.67
CA GLY A 70 -1.53 23.55 4.63
C GLY A 70 -0.62 22.38 5.04
N ARG A 71 0.17 22.55 6.12
CA ARG A 71 1.11 21.54 6.62
C ARG A 71 0.58 20.66 7.74
N ARG A 72 -0.72 20.66 8.00
CA ARG A 72 -1.30 19.84 9.08
C ARG A 72 -1.25 18.34 8.78
N THR A 73 -1.24 18.00 7.50
CA THR A 73 -1.15 16.62 7.00
C THR A 73 -0.52 16.64 5.61
N ASN A 74 0.07 15.54 5.17
CA ASN A 74 0.50 15.37 3.79
C ASN A 74 -0.67 14.82 2.97
N ALA A 75 -1.16 15.58 1.99
CA ALA A 75 -2.34 15.20 1.23
C ALA A 75 -1.98 14.40 -0.01
N ILE A 76 -2.72 13.30 -0.23
CA ILE A 76 -2.77 12.53 -1.48
C ILE A 76 -4.18 12.73 -2.06
N VAL A 77 -4.25 13.28 -3.26
CA VAL A 77 -5.52 13.43 -4.00
C VAL A 77 -5.86 12.12 -4.68
N VAL A 78 -7.13 11.71 -4.60
CA VAL A 78 -7.72 10.64 -5.41
C VAL A 78 -8.92 11.18 -6.17
N SER A 79 -9.11 10.80 -7.43
CA SER A 79 -10.22 11.29 -8.24
C SER A 79 -10.71 10.22 -9.22
N MET A 80 -12.01 10.25 -9.52
CA MET A 80 -12.56 9.42 -10.62
C MET A 80 -12.07 9.88 -11.98
N TYR A 81 -11.84 11.17 -12.16
CA TYR A 81 -11.44 11.80 -13.41
C TYR A 81 -10.12 12.55 -13.23
N ALA A 82 -9.00 11.83 -13.39
CA ALA A 82 -7.68 12.43 -13.30
C ALA A 82 -7.34 13.22 -14.60
N SER A 83 -7.24 14.55 -14.50
CA SER A 83 -6.79 15.41 -15.59
C SER A 83 -5.51 16.15 -15.21
N ASP A 84 -4.73 16.57 -16.21
CA ASP A 84 -3.51 17.35 -15.97
C ASP A 84 -3.81 18.69 -15.28
N GLU A 85 -4.94 19.32 -15.61
CA GLU A 85 -5.39 20.56 -14.97
C GLU A 85 -5.64 20.36 -13.47
N GLN A 86 -6.33 19.28 -13.10
CA GLN A 86 -6.57 18.93 -11.69
C GLN A 86 -5.26 18.60 -10.97
N LYS A 87 -4.35 17.88 -11.64
CA LYS A 87 -3.01 17.57 -11.10
C LYS A 87 -2.22 18.85 -10.81
N GLU A 88 -2.20 19.81 -11.74
CA GLU A 88 -1.52 21.10 -11.52
C GLU A 88 -2.17 21.92 -10.38
N ARG A 89 -3.50 21.93 -10.28
CA ARG A 89 -4.20 22.58 -9.18
C ARG A 89 -3.84 21.96 -7.84
N ALA A 90 -3.88 20.62 -7.76
CA ALA A 90 -3.53 19.86 -6.56
C ALA A 90 -2.08 20.12 -6.13
N GLN A 91 -1.14 20.16 -7.08
CA GLN A 91 0.25 20.49 -6.81
C GLN A 91 0.41 21.91 -6.24
N LYS A 92 -0.25 22.89 -6.83
CA LYS A 92 -0.25 24.28 -6.33
C LYS A 92 -0.88 24.41 -4.93
N ALA A 93 -1.87 23.58 -4.62
CA ALA A 93 -2.50 23.50 -3.29
C ALA A 93 -1.62 22.81 -2.25
N GLY A 94 -0.53 22.15 -2.65
CA GLY A 94 0.41 21.49 -1.75
C GLY A 94 0.21 19.99 -1.58
N ALA A 95 -0.63 19.35 -2.41
CA ALA A 95 -0.76 17.91 -2.45
C ALA A 95 0.60 17.24 -2.77
N LYS A 96 0.85 16.09 -2.17
CA LYS A 96 2.07 15.30 -2.32
C LYS A 96 1.91 14.11 -3.27
N GLY A 97 0.69 13.77 -3.63
CA GLY A 97 0.36 12.71 -4.58
C GLY A 97 -0.95 13.00 -5.28
N PHE A 98 -1.10 12.47 -6.49
CA PHE A 98 -2.33 12.58 -7.29
C PHE A 98 -2.56 11.27 -8.04
N PHE A 99 -3.69 10.59 -7.78
CA PHE A 99 -4.00 9.29 -8.33
C PHE A 99 -5.46 9.19 -8.77
N SER A 100 -5.72 8.32 -9.74
CA SER A 100 -7.08 7.88 -10.05
C SER A 100 -7.62 6.97 -8.94
N LYS A 101 -8.92 7.00 -8.65
CA LYS A 101 -9.59 6.03 -7.74
C LYS A 101 -9.46 4.57 -8.23
N GLY A 102 -9.13 4.36 -9.51
CA GLY A 102 -8.84 3.04 -10.08
C GLY A 102 -7.41 2.54 -9.86
N VAL A 103 -6.54 3.30 -9.21
CA VAL A 103 -5.16 2.86 -8.95
C VAL A 103 -5.15 1.59 -8.07
N PRO A 104 -4.26 0.62 -8.33
CA PRO A 104 -4.15 -0.56 -7.48
C PRO A 104 -3.86 -0.17 -6.02
N LEU A 105 -4.50 -0.86 -5.07
CA LEU A 105 -4.31 -0.59 -3.64
C LEU A 105 -2.85 -0.65 -3.21
N VAL A 106 -2.07 -1.59 -3.77
CA VAL A 106 -0.63 -1.71 -3.46
C VAL A 106 0.14 -0.45 -3.83
N THR A 107 -0.22 0.20 -4.94
CA THR A 107 0.36 1.46 -5.40
C THR A 107 -0.03 2.61 -4.45
N LEU A 108 -1.31 2.68 -4.07
CA LEU A 108 -1.77 3.71 -3.13
C LEU A 108 -1.15 3.52 -1.73
N ALA A 109 -0.99 2.29 -1.27
CA ALA A 109 -0.29 1.99 -0.02
C ALA A 109 1.19 2.40 -0.07
N ALA A 110 1.88 2.14 -1.19
CA ALA A 110 3.24 2.62 -1.42
C ALA A 110 3.31 4.15 -1.41
N ALA A 111 2.34 4.81 -2.04
CA ALA A 111 2.24 6.27 -2.04
C ALA A 111 2.04 6.84 -0.63
N VAL A 112 1.19 6.23 0.18
CA VAL A 112 0.99 6.62 1.60
C VAL A 112 2.32 6.54 2.37
N ARG A 113 3.09 5.49 2.18
CA ARG A 113 4.42 5.33 2.82
C ARG A 113 5.41 6.38 2.36
N ALA A 114 5.54 6.56 1.05
CA ALA A 114 6.45 7.53 0.46
C ALA A 114 6.14 8.96 0.94
N VAL A 115 4.87 9.34 0.93
CA VAL A 115 4.41 10.65 1.36
C VAL A 115 4.58 10.86 2.87
N ALA A 116 4.36 9.82 3.68
CA ALA A 116 4.64 9.87 5.12
C ALA A 116 6.14 10.06 5.42
N ASP A 117 7.01 9.51 4.57
CA ASP A 117 8.47 9.70 4.64
C ASP A 117 8.94 11.03 4.00
N GLY A 118 8.01 11.90 3.59
CA GLY A 118 8.29 13.25 3.08
C GLY A 118 8.54 13.34 1.58
N GLN A 119 8.29 12.27 0.81
CA GLN A 119 8.41 12.30 -0.64
C GLN A 119 7.32 13.16 -1.29
N ASP A 120 7.64 13.82 -2.39
CA ASP A 120 6.71 14.64 -3.18
C ASP A 120 6.43 13.96 -4.52
N LEU A 121 5.51 13.00 -4.53
CA LEU A 121 5.20 12.16 -5.69
C LEU A 121 4.57 12.93 -6.85
N ILE A 122 3.87 14.04 -6.57
CA ILE A 122 3.19 14.83 -7.59
C ILE A 122 4.19 15.65 -8.41
N ALA A 123 5.37 15.93 -7.83
CA ALA A 123 6.44 16.69 -8.49
C ALA A 123 7.33 15.82 -9.41
N LEU A 124 7.24 14.49 -9.30
CA LEU A 124 8.02 13.54 -10.09
C LEU A 124 7.37 13.31 -11.47
N ASP A 125 8.19 12.96 -12.46
CA ASP A 125 7.67 12.38 -13.70
C ASP A 125 7.14 10.96 -13.46
N ASP A 126 6.46 10.39 -14.45
CA ASP A 126 5.80 9.10 -14.30
C ASP A 126 6.81 7.96 -14.04
N THR A 127 8.00 8.01 -14.65
CA THR A 127 9.04 6.98 -14.48
C THR A 127 9.65 7.04 -13.09
N GLU A 128 10.07 8.23 -12.66
CA GLU A 128 10.64 8.46 -11.32
C GLU A 128 9.64 8.08 -10.21
N ARG A 129 8.37 8.43 -10.41
CA ARG A 129 7.30 8.09 -9.47
C ARG A 129 7.08 6.59 -9.38
N ASP A 130 7.02 5.88 -10.51
CA ASP A 130 6.77 4.44 -10.54
C ASP A 130 7.95 3.66 -9.92
N GLU A 131 9.20 4.03 -10.20
CA GLU A 131 10.39 3.44 -9.57
C GLU A 131 10.40 3.67 -8.04
N LEU A 132 10.04 4.87 -7.60
CA LEU A 132 9.92 5.19 -6.18
C LEU A 132 8.82 4.37 -5.51
N LEU A 133 7.64 4.26 -6.15
CA LEU A 133 6.51 3.48 -5.63
C LEU A 133 6.82 1.99 -5.57
N GLU A 134 7.57 1.44 -6.54
CA GLU A 134 8.05 0.06 -6.45
C GLU A 134 8.94 -0.15 -5.22
N THR A 135 9.86 0.78 -4.95
CA THR A 135 10.72 0.73 -3.77
C THR A 135 9.91 0.73 -2.47
N TYR A 136 8.92 1.61 -2.35
CA TYR A 136 8.03 1.67 -1.18
C TYR A 136 7.02 0.53 -1.12
N GLY A 137 6.65 -0.04 -2.26
CA GLY A 137 5.82 -1.23 -2.36
C GLY A 137 6.55 -2.48 -1.86
N GLN A 138 7.83 -2.62 -2.20
CA GLN A 138 8.66 -3.76 -1.80
C GLN A 138 9.21 -3.63 -0.37
N ALA A 139 9.54 -2.43 0.08
CA ALA A 139 10.30 -2.21 1.31
C ALA A 139 9.53 -2.48 2.61
N ARG A 140 8.20 -2.60 2.58
CA ARG A 140 7.37 -2.76 3.80
C ARG A 140 6.19 -3.73 3.67
N LEU A 141 6.20 -4.58 2.67
CA LEU A 141 5.37 -5.78 2.69
C LEU A 141 6.04 -6.79 3.63
N ASP A 142 5.94 -6.56 4.95
CA ASP A 142 6.46 -7.40 6.01
C ASP A 142 8.00 -7.43 6.14
N PRO A 143 8.59 -7.18 7.31
CA PRO A 143 10.02 -7.44 7.56
C PRO A 143 10.44 -8.85 7.14
N GLY A 144 9.51 -9.82 7.17
CA GLY A 144 9.68 -11.17 6.68
C GLY A 144 9.91 -11.27 5.17
N ALA A 145 9.13 -10.54 4.35
CA ALA A 145 9.27 -10.59 2.90
C ALA A 145 10.56 -9.93 2.39
N ALA A 146 10.95 -8.80 3.00
CA ALA A 146 12.22 -8.13 2.69
C ALA A 146 13.45 -8.97 3.09
N SER A 147 13.29 -9.93 3.99
CA SER A 147 14.36 -10.84 4.44
C SER A 147 14.43 -12.15 3.65
N LEU A 148 13.49 -12.40 2.73
CA LEU A 148 13.47 -13.64 1.93
C LEU A 148 14.55 -13.60 0.85
N THR A 149 15.35 -14.67 0.81
CA THR A 149 16.32 -14.88 -0.28
C THR A 149 15.60 -15.26 -1.57
N GLU A 150 16.26 -15.09 -2.72
CA GLU A 150 15.68 -15.52 -4.01
C GLU A 150 15.25 -16.99 -3.97
N ARG A 151 16.02 -17.84 -3.29
CA ARG A 151 15.72 -19.27 -3.17
C ARG A 151 14.46 -19.53 -2.33
N GLU A 152 14.22 -18.74 -1.30
CA GLU A 152 13.01 -18.81 -0.49
C GLU A 152 11.79 -18.31 -1.28
N LYS A 153 11.95 -17.29 -2.11
CA LYS A 153 10.89 -16.82 -3.02
C LYS A 153 10.52 -17.88 -4.07
N GLU A 154 11.50 -18.57 -4.67
CA GLU A 154 11.24 -19.68 -5.60
C GLU A 154 10.44 -20.80 -4.94
N ILE A 155 10.76 -21.18 -3.70
CA ILE A 155 9.99 -22.16 -2.94
C ILE A 155 8.57 -21.69 -2.70
N LEU A 156 8.39 -20.44 -2.30
CA LEU A 156 7.07 -19.85 -2.07
C LEU A 156 6.21 -19.79 -3.33
N GLN A 157 6.81 -19.49 -4.49
CA GLN A 157 6.11 -19.54 -5.78
C GLN A 157 5.62 -20.94 -6.10
N LEU A 158 6.44 -21.96 -5.86
CA LEU A 158 6.05 -23.36 -6.07
C LEU A 158 4.94 -23.81 -5.10
N LEU A 159 5.01 -23.40 -3.83
CA LEU A 159 3.95 -23.67 -2.86
C LEU A 159 2.61 -23.04 -3.28
N ALA A 160 2.63 -21.81 -3.81
CA ALA A 160 1.44 -21.08 -4.23
C ALA A 160 0.74 -21.72 -5.45
N VAL A 161 1.48 -22.43 -6.30
CA VAL A 161 0.91 -23.21 -7.43
C VAL A 161 0.60 -24.67 -7.05
N GLY A 162 0.62 -25.02 -5.75
CA GLY A 162 0.21 -26.31 -5.24
C GLY A 162 1.31 -27.37 -5.12
N VAL A 163 2.56 -27.06 -5.43
CA VAL A 163 3.71 -27.97 -5.27
C VAL A 163 4.15 -27.95 -3.81
N SER A 164 3.66 -28.90 -3.01
CA SER A 164 3.88 -28.92 -1.56
C SER A 164 4.77 -30.06 -1.06
N ALA A 165 4.97 -31.12 -1.85
CA ALA A 165 5.79 -32.25 -1.45
C ALA A 165 7.29 -31.87 -1.45
N THR A 166 8.02 -32.29 -0.41
CA THR A 166 9.43 -31.92 -0.22
C THR A 166 10.34 -32.51 -1.31
N ASP A 167 10.05 -33.70 -1.78
CA ASP A 167 10.75 -34.40 -2.85
C ASP A 167 10.54 -33.69 -4.20
N GLU A 168 9.31 -33.31 -4.51
CA GLU A 168 8.96 -32.56 -5.73
C GLU A 168 9.61 -31.16 -5.73
N LEU A 169 9.60 -30.44 -4.60
CA LEU A 169 10.32 -29.19 -4.45
C LEU A 169 11.83 -29.35 -4.65
N ALA A 170 12.40 -30.43 -4.08
CA ALA A 170 13.82 -30.74 -4.22
C ALA A 170 14.21 -31.00 -5.67
N GLU A 171 13.40 -31.77 -6.40
CA GLU A 171 13.60 -32.07 -7.81
C GLU A 171 13.52 -30.84 -8.70
N ARG A 172 12.43 -30.05 -8.56
CA ARG A 172 12.23 -28.84 -9.37
C ARG A 172 13.30 -27.77 -9.15
N LEU A 173 13.82 -27.72 -7.94
CA LEU A 173 14.82 -26.73 -7.55
C LEU A 173 16.26 -27.25 -7.64
N TYR A 174 16.49 -28.51 -8.04
CA TYR A 174 17.79 -29.15 -8.12
C TYR A 174 18.61 -29.07 -6.82
N ILE A 175 17.97 -29.33 -5.68
CA ILE A 175 18.60 -29.33 -4.34
C ILE A 175 18.18 -30.55 -3.52
N SER A 176 18.87 -30.81 -2.40
CA SER A 176 18.49 -31.91 -1.53
C SER A 176 17.20 -31.63 -0.74
N GLN A 177 16.46 -32.69 -0.41
CA GLN A 177 15.28 -32.56 0.49
C GLN A 177 15.63 -31.93 1.84
N LYS A 178 16.84 -32.17 2.36
CA LYS A 178 17.33 -31.53 3.58
C LYS A 178 17.45 -30.02 3.40
N THR A 179 17.93 -29.56 2.25
CA THR A 179 18.05 -28.14 1.91
C THR A 179 16.67 -27.49 1.80
N VAL A 180 15.68 -28.16 1.18
CA VAL A 180 14.29 -27.69 1.14
C VAL A 180 13.72 -27.52 2.54
N LYS A 181 13.92 -28.50 3.44
CA LYS A 181 13.44 -28.43 4.83
C LYS A 181 14.04 -27.23 5.58
N ASN A 182 15.33 -26.96 5.36
CA ASN A 182 16.01 -25.81 5.98
C ASN A 182 15.42 -24.48 5.48
N HIS A 183 15.19 -24.36 4.16
CA HIS A 183 14.57 -23.18 3.59
C HIS A 183 13.13 -22.99 4.10
N LEU A 184 12.33 -24.06 4.17
CA LEU A 184 10.97 -24.00 4.71
C LEU A 184 10.97 -23.53 6.16
N ALA A 185 11.86 -24.04 7.00
CA ALA A 185 11.98 -23.58 8.40
C ALA A 185 12.34 -22.09 8.48
N SER A 186 13.26 -21.61 7.64
CA SER A 186 13.61 -20.20 7.54
C SER A 186 12.44 -19.35 7.05
N ILE A 187 11.70 -19.80 6.02
CA ILE A 187 10.50 -19.14 5.50
C ILE A 187 9.45 -19.01 6.60
N PHE A 188 9.15 -20.10 7.31
CA PHE A 188 8.13 -20.09 8.37
C PHE A 188 8.48 -19.11 9.48
N GLN A 189 9.75 -19.06 9.89
CA GLN A 189 10.23 -18.09 10.87
C GLN A 189 10.12 -16.66 10.36
N LYS A 190 10.55 -16.40 9.11
CA LYS A 190 10.55 -15.06 8.52
C LYS A 190 9.15 -14.51 8.26
N LEU A 191 8.21 -15.37 7.85
CA LEU A 191 6.82 -15.00 7.58
C LEU A 191 5.90 -15.17 8.79
N ALA A 192 6.43 -15.61 9.95
CA ALA A 192 5.66 -15.90 11.17
C ALA A 192 4.45 -16.83 10.93
N VAL A 193 4.63 -17.84 10.06
CA VAL A 193 3.62 -18.84 9.72
C VAL A 193 4.01 -20.21 10.24
N SER A 194 3.04 -21.11 10.44
CA SER A 194 3.27 -22.42 11.04
C SER A 194 3.30 -23.59 10.07
N ASP A 195 2.83 -23.40 8.84
CA ASP A 195 2.73 -24.48 7.85
C ASP A 195 2.85 -23.97 6.40
N ARG A 196 2.91 -24.92 5.44
CA ARG A 196 3.08 -24.64 4.01
C ARG A 196 1.89 -23.96 3.38
N THR A 197 0.69 -24.26 3.87
CA THR A 197 -0.55 -23.65 3.37
C THR A 197 -0.60 -22.19 3.72
N GLN A 198 -0.27 -21.83 4.97
CA GLN A 198 -0.15 -20.46 5.41
C GLN A 198 0.96 -19.73 4.64
N ALA A 199 2.11 -20.38 4.41
CA ALA A 199 3.20 -19.82 3.62
C ALA A 199 2.79 -19.53 2.16
N ALA A 200 2.01 -20.42 1.53
CA ALA A 200 1.48 -20.24 0.19
C ALA A 200 0.50 -19.05 0.11
N ILE A 201 -0.42 -18.96 1.07
CA ILE A 201 -1.38 -17.84 1.17
C ILE A 201 -0.62 -16.53 1.35
N GLU A 202 0.38 -16.53 2.21
CA GLU A 202 1.21 -15.37 2.49
C GLU A 202 2.05 -14.94 1.26
N ALA A 203 2.55 -15.89 0.48
CA ALA A 203 3.24 -15.61 -0.78
C ALA A 203 2.35 -14.91 -1.80
N ILE A 204 1.06 -15.28 -1.87
CA ILE A 204 0.07 -14.60 -2.72
C ILE A 204 -0.23 -13.20 -2.19
N ARG A 205 -0.43 -13.07 -0.87
CA ARG A 205 -0.67 -11.79 -0.20
C ARG A 205 0.46 -10.78 -0.42
N LEU A 206 1.69 -11.28 -0.38
CA LEU A 206 2.92 -10.49 -0.57
C LEU A 206 3.26 -10.23 -2.06
N GLY A 207 2.44 -10.71 -3.00
CA GLY A 207 2.69 -10.55 -4.43
C GLY A 207 3.90 -11.35 -4.97
N ILE A 208 4.48 -12.26 -4.15
CA ILE A 208 5.59 -13.14 -4.55
C ILE A 208 5.12 -14.18 -5.57
N ALA A 209 3.85 -14.58 -5.49
CA ALA A 209 3.23 -15.54 -6.40
C ALA A 209 1.84 -15.03 -6.82
N ARG A 210 1.41 -15.45 -8.02
CA ARG A 210 0.03 -15.24 -8.50
C ARG A 210 -0.75 -16.54 -8.33
N PRO A 211 -2.01 -16.48 -7.89
CA PRO A 211 -2.86 -17.67 -7.91
C PRO A 211 -3.04 -18.14 -9.35
N SER A 212 -2.97 -19.46 -9.57
CA SER A 212 -3.22 -20.11 -10.86
C SER A 212 -4.67 -20.00 -11.26
#